data_9c58836c22cbd64402a3fbc081082021
#
_entry.id   9c58836c22cbd64402a3fbc081082021
#
_cell.length_a   1.000
_cell.length_b   1.000
_cell.length_c   1.000
_cell.angle_alpha   90.00
_cell.angle_beta   90.00
_cell.angle_gamma   90.00
#
_symmetry.space_group_name_H-M   'P 1'
#
loop_
_entity.id
_entity.type
_entity.pdbx_description
1 polymer ?
#
loop_
_entity_poly.entity_id
_entity_poly.type
_entity_poly.pdbx_seq_one_letter_code
_entity_poly.pdbx_strand_id
1 'polypeptide(L)'
;MLEDFKRTLSNMFSWIFTVHSTGLRFSSVALFVAVICLLLNWRAAGVIFLIVAFFCAFFFRVPKINVQFNEDEIASPADGTVLSIKTENDPNSVVIRIFMSVFNVHVQRAPVDGKVGEIFYHKGQFLFADKPEAASQNERNLMQFFHKADPNRFAHVEQITGAVARRIECWVKPGQEIKQGNLIGLIRFGSQVAVYLPKNSVRVVVKEGQKVQGGNTVLALWK
;
A
#
# COMPACT_ATOMS: atom_id res chain seq x y z
N MET A 1 10.53 -19.34 12.02
CA MET A 1 10.33 -20.11 10.76
C MET A 1 8.96 -20.80 10.70
N LEU A 2 8.60 -21.70 11.65
CA LEU A 2 7.30 -22.40 11.63
C LEU A 2 6.11 -21.44 11.89
N GLU A 3 6.26 -20.51 12.80
CA GLU A 3 5.28 -19.44 13.09
C GLU A 3 5.13 -18.47 11.93
N ASP A 4 6.22 -18.09 11.26
CA ASP A 4 6.19 -17.24 10.07
C ASP A 4 5.50 -17.95 8.90
N PHE A 5 5.70 -19.23 8.75
CA PHE A 5 5.03 -20.06 7.73
C PHE A 5 3.53 -20.17 7.99
N LYS A 6 3.13 -20.45 9.24
CA LYS A 6 1.71 -20.47 9.65
C LYS A 6 1.04 -19.10 9.45
N ARG A 7 1.74 -18.03 9.79
CA ARG A 7 1.29 -16.65 9.60
C ARG A 7 1.11 -16.32 8.11
N THR A 8 2.05 -16.76 7.26
CA THR A 8 1.97 -16.60 5.80
C THR A 8 0.78 -17.38 5.22
N LEU A 9 0.58 -18.63 5.64
CA LEU A 9 -0.57 -19.44 5.23
C LEU A 9 -1.90 -18.84 5.69
N SER A 10 -2.02 -18.43 6.96
CA SER A 10 -3.22 -17.78 7.50
C SER A 10 -3.55 -16.51 6.73
N ASN A 11 -2.55 -15.68 6.41
CA ASN A 11 -2.73 -14.49 5.59
C ASN A 11 -3.11 -14.81 4.14
N MET A 12 -2.61 -15.90 3.59
CA MET A 12 -2.93 -16.33 2.23
C MET A 12 -4.38 -16.79 2.09
N PHE A 13 -4.96 -17.44 3.09
CA PHE A 13 -6.36 -17.86 3.07
C PHE A 13 -7.37 -16.79 3.53
N SER A 14 -6.93 -15.80 4.35
CA SER A 14 -7.81 -14.74 4.83
C SER A 14 -8.27 -13.77 3.73
N TRP A 15 -7.50 -13.61 2.63
CA TRP A 15 -7.86 -12.71 1.53
C TRP A 15 -9.08 -13.17 0.72
N ILE A 16 -9.36 -14.48 0.70
CA ILE A 16 -10.51 -15.03 -0.03
C ILE A 16 -11.84 -14.45 0.48
N PHE A 17 -11.89 -14.05 1.76
CA PHE A 17 -13.09 -13.51 2.39
C PHE A 17 -13.10 -11.99 2.55
N THR A 18 -12.00 -11.30 2.21
CA THR A 18 -11.87 -9.85 2.37
C THR A 18 -11.28 -9.23 1.10
N VAL A 19 -12.17 -9.02 0.12
CA VAL A 19 -11.84 -8.28 -1.10
C VAL A 19 -12.48 -6.91 -1.02
N HIS A 20 -11.71 -5.86 -1.33
CA HIS A 20 -12.24 -4.49 -1.36
C HIS A 20 -13.40 -4.38 -2.36
N SER A 21 -14.39 -3.52 -2.08
CA SER A 21 -15.60 -3.36 -2.88
C SER A 21 -15.33 -3.08 -4.38
N THR A 22 -14.26 -2.34 -4.69
CA THR A 22 -13.78 -2.13 -6.06
C THR A 22 -13.39 -3.45 -6.73
N GLY A 23 -12.67 -4.31 -6.02
CA GLY A 23 -12.28 -5.64 -6.52
C GLY A 23 -13.47 -6.56 -6.73
N LEU A 24 -14.43 -6.55 -5.80
CA LEU A 24 -15.67 -7.31 -5.95
C LEU A 24 -16.43 -6.90 -7.22
N ARG A 25 -16.54 -5.59 -7.50
CA ARG A 25 -17.20 -5.11 -8.73
C ARG A 25 -16.51 -5.61 -9.99
N PHE A 26 -15.19 -5.47 -10.10
CA PHE A 26 -14.45 -5.94 -11.27
C PHE A 26 -14.50 -7.45 -11.41
N SER A 27 -14.34 -8.20 -10.32
CA SER A 27 -14.43 -9.66 -10.32
C SER A 27 -15.82 -10.13 -10.73
N SER A 28 -16.89 -9.51 -10.22
CA SER A 28 -18.27 -9.87 -10.56
C SER A 28 -18.58 -9.62 -12.04
N VAL A 29 -18.14 -8.49 -12.59
CA VAL A 29 -18.31 -8.19 -14.02
C VAL A 29 -17.54 -9.20 -14.88
N ALA A 30 -16.28 -9.47 -14.55
CA ALA A 30 -15.48 -10.45 -15.29
C ALA A 30 -16.09 -11.86 -15.20
N LEU A 31 -16.57 -12.27 -14.01
CA LEU A 31 -17.24 -13.55 -13.82
C LEU A 31 -18.53 -13.65 -14.64
N PHE A 32 -19.34 -12.60 -14.67
CA PHE A 32 -20.55 -12.53 -15.47
C PHE A 32 -20.26 -12.72 -16.97
N VAL A 33 -19.24 -12.01 -17.49
CA VAL A 33 -18.80 -12.18 -18.90
C VAL A 33 -18.29 -13.58 -19.14
N ALA A 34 -17.54 -14.17 -18.20
CA ALA A 34 -17.05 -15.54 -18.31
C ALA A 34 -18.20 -16.54 -18.47
N VAL A 35 -19.24 -16.40 -17.65
CA VAL A 35 -20.44 -17.28 -17.72
C VAL A 35 -21.12 -17.15 -19.08
N ILE A 36 -21.31 -15.95 -19.60
CA ILE A 36 -21.90 -15.72 -20.93
C ILE A 36 -21.04 -16.41 -22.02
N CYS A 37 -19.74 -16.20 -22.01
CA CYS A 37 -18.84 -16.82 -22.98
C CYS A 37 -18.92 -18.35 -22.95
N LEU A 38 -18.98 -18.94 -21.75
CA LEU A 38 -19.10 -20.39 -21.59
C LEU A 38 -20.45 -20.92 -22.10
N LEU A 39 -21.56 -20.22 -21.84
CA LEU A 39 -22.89 -20.57 -22.35
C LEU A 39 -22.95 -20.47 -23.88
N LEU A 40 -22.22 -19.57 -24.48
CA LEU A 40 -22.10 -19.44 -25.95
C LEU A 40 -21.05 -20.38 -26.56
N ASN A 41 -20.52 -21.34 -25.79
CA ASN A 41 -19.42 -22.25 -26.19
C ASN A 41 -18.10 -21.56 -26.57
N TRP A 42 -17.89 -20.31 -26.20
CA TRP A 42 -16.63 -19.57 -26.37
C TRP A 42 -15.65 -19.90 -25.24
N ARG A 43 -15.24 -21.17 -25.16
CA ARG A 43 -14.52 -21.74 -24.02
C ARG A 43 -13.22 -20.99 -23.69
N ALA A 44 -12.40 -20.65 -24.70
CA ALA A 44 -11.16 -19.92 -24.49
C ALA A 44 -11.40 -18.53 -23.87
N ALA A 45 -12.37 -17.78 -24.39
CA ALA A 45 -12.74 -16.47 -23.84
C ALA A 45 -13.29 -16.61 -22.40
N GLY A 46 -14.13 -17.62 -22.15
CA GLY A 46 -14.65 -17.89 -20.81
C GLY A 46 -13.54 -18.14 -19.80
N VAL A 47 -12.55 -18.97 -20.14
CA VAL A 47 -11.38 -19.24 -19.27
C VAL A 47 -10.56 -17.96 -19.03
N ILE A 48 -10.32 -17.14 -20.06
CA ILE A 48 -9.60 -15.86 -19.89
C ILE A 48 -10.33 -14.95 -18.89
N PHE A 49 -11.64 -14.79 -19.00
CA PHE A 49 -12.40 -13.96 -18.08
C PHE A 49 -12.48 -14.54 -16.65
N LEU A 50 -12.45 -15.87 -16.48
CA LEU A 50 -12.28 -16.47 -15.15
C LEU A 50 -10.94 -16.13 -14.53
N ILE A 51 -9.84 -16.16 -15.30
CA ILE A 51 -8.51 -15.75 -14.84
C ILE A 51 -8.51 -14.26 -14.44
N VAL A 52 -9.14 -13.40 -15.25
CA VAL A 52 -9.28 -11.97 -14.94
C VAL A 52 -10.09 -11.75 -13.66
N ALA A 53 -11.20 -12.47 -13.47
CA ALA A 53 -12.00 -12.37 -12.25
C ALA A 53 -11.20 -12.77 -11.01
N PHE A 54 -10.46 -13.87 -11.08
CA PHE A 54 -9.58 -14.30 -10.00
C PHE A 54 -8.46 -13.29 -9.73
N PHE A 55 -7.81 -12.78 -10.78
CA PHE A 55 -6.76 -11.77 -10.65
C PHE A 55 -7.29 -10.48 -9.98
N CYS A 56 -8.48 -10.01 -10.36
CA CYS A 56 -9.10 -8.85 -9.70
C CYS A 56 -9.35 -9.12 -8.21
N ALA A 57 -9.90 -10.27 -7.85
CA ALA A 57 -10.10 -10.63 -6.45
C ALA A 57 -8.78 -10.70 -5.68
N PHE A 58 -7.75 -11.30 -6.28
CA PHE A 58 -6.41 -11.38 -5.70
C PHE A 58 -5.76 -10.00 -5.53
N PHE A 59 -5.82 -9.15 -6.56
CA PHE A 59 -5.19 -7.83 -6.54
C PHE A 59 -5.81 -6.92 -5.46
N PHE A 60 -7.14 -6.93 -5.34
CA PHE A 60 -7.87 -6.09 -4.39
C PHE A 60 -8.09 -6.76 -3.02
N ARG A 61 -7.30 -7.79 -2.69
CA ARG A 61 -7.38 -8.44 -1.39
C ARG A 61 -6.97 -7.51 -0.26
N VAL A 62 -7.67 -7.62 0.87
CA VAL A 62 -7.40 -6.87 2.10
C VAL A 62 -7.10 -7.86 3.22
N PRO A 63 -5.83 -8.20 3.46
CA PRO A 63 -5.45 -9.10 4.54
C PRO A 63 -5.81 -8.51 5.90
N LYS A 64 -6.27 -9.36 6.82
CA LYS A 64 -6.40 -8.97 8.22
C LYS A 64 -5.02 -8.84 8.85
N ILE A 65 -4.82 -7.79 9.63
CA ILE A 65 -3.61 -7.58 10.40
C ILE A 65 -3.92 -7.88 11.86
N ASN A 66 -3.09 -8.71 12.48
CA ASN A 66 -3.17 -9.10 13.88
C ASN A 66 -1.90 -8.70 14.65
N VAL A 67 -1.13 -7.73 14.14
CA VAL A 67 0.08 -7.23 14.79
C VAL A 67 -0.31 -6.07 15.70
N GLN A 68 0.14 -6.14 16.95
CA GLN A 68 0.18 -5.01 17.86
C GLN A 68 1.58 -4.41 17.78
N PHE A 69 1.64 -3.11 17.58
CA PHE A 69 2.88 -2.35 17.55
C PHE A 69 3.12 -1.71 18.92
N ASN A 70 4.39 -1.55 19.28
CA ASN A 70 4.78 -0.73 20.41
C ASN A 70 4.68 0.77 20.04
N GLU A 71 4.63 1.65 21.04
CA GLU A 71 4.50 3.09 20.83
C GLU A 71 5.69 3.74 20.10
N ASP A 72 6.84 3.06 20.11
CA ASP A 72 8.05 3.50 19.42
C ASP A 72 8.16 2.94 17.99
N GLU A 73 7.28 2.05 17.55
CA GLU A 73 7.35 1.39 16.26
C GLU A 73 6.59 2.14 15.16
N ILE A 74 7.22 2.31 14.00
CA ILE A 74 6.61 2.87 12.80
C ILE A 74 6.37 1.74 11.81
N ALA A 75 5.11 1.47 11.51
CA ALA A 75 4.71 0.39 10.62
C ALA A 75 4.92 0.75 9.14
N SER A 76 5.20 -0.25 8.31
CA SER A 76 5.14 -0.10 6.86
C SER A 76 3.71 0.24 6.42
N PRO A 77 3.49 1.30 5.63
CA PRO A 77 2.17 1.59 5.08
C PRO A 77 1.80 0.70 3.90
N ALA A 78 2.75 -0.03 3.31
CA ALA A 78 2.52 -0.79 2.09
C ALA A 78 3.28 -2.11 2.07
N ASP A 79 2.74 -3.07 1.29
CA ASP A 79 3.47 -4.26 0.88
C ASP A 79 4.41 -3.91 -0.28
N GLY A 80 5.60 -4.51 -0.29
CA GLY A 80 6.50 -4.32 -1.43
C GLY A 80 7.95 -4.63 -1.13
N THR A 81 8.82 -4.02 -1.93
CA THR A 81 10.27 -4.09 -1.75
C THR A 81 10.81 -2.68 -1.54
N VAL A 82 11.63 -2.48 -0.53
CA VAL A 82 12.30 -1.21 -0.26
C VAL A 82 13.25 -0.88 -1.41
N LEU A 83 12.97 0.18 -2.17
CA LEU A 83 13.77 0.64 -3.30
C LEU A 83 14.97 1.47 -2.85
N SER A 84 14.73 2.40 -1.93
CA SER A 84 15.77 3.31 -1.45
C SER A 84 15.43 3.86 -0.06
N ILE A 85 16.49 4.22 0.66
CA ILE A 85 16.44 4.89 1.96
C ILE A 85 17.38 6.08 1.87
N LYS A 86 16.85 7.29 1.64
CA LYS A 86 17.68 8.48 1.34
C LYS A 86 17.09 9.74 1.97
N THR A 87 17.97 10.72 2.22
CA THR A 87 17.53 12.10 2.39
C THR A 87 17.31 12.69 0.99
N GLU A 88 16.15 13.27 0.76
CA GLU A 88 15.79 13.86 -0.54
C GLU A 88 15.68 15.39 -0.42
N ASN A 89 14.58 16.00 -0.85
CA ASN A 89 14.42 17.46 -0.92
C ASN A 89 14.48 18.17 0.43
N ASP A 90 14.08 17.51 1.52
CA ASP A 90 14.19 18.02 2.88
C ASP A 90 15.35 17.35 3.62
N PRO A 91 16.41 18.10 4.01
CA PRO A 91 17.57 17.55 4.71
C PRO A 91 17.24 16.98 6.09
N ASN A 92 16.10 17.39 6.67
CA ASN A 92 15.64 16.93 7.98
C ASN A 92 14.80 15.67 7.92
N SER A 93 14.49 15.18 6.72
CA SER A 93 13.69 13.98 6.51
C SER A 93 14.51 12.84 5.89
N VAL A 94 14.25 11.62 6.35
CA VAL A 94 14.62 10.38 5.63
C VAL A 94 13.41 9.85 4.90
N VAL A 95 13.58 9.48 3.63
CA VAL A 95 12.53 8.95 2.77
C VAL A 95 12.80 7.48 2.51
N ILE A 96 11.83 6.63 2.84
CA ILE A 96 11.83 5.20 2.53
C ILE A 96 10.86 4.98 1.38
N ARG A 97 11.36 4.54 0.22
CA ARG A 97 10.55 4.24 -0.96
C ARG A 97 10.31 2.75 -1.09
N ILE A 98 9.06 2.37 -1.29
CA ILE A 98 8.59 0.98 -1.37
C ILE A 98 7.94 0.76 -2.73
N PHE A 99 8.51 -0.11 -3.54
CA PHE A 99 7.94 -0.54 -4.82
C PHE A 99 6.90 -1.64 -4.60
N MET A 100 5.73 -1.48 -5.21
CA MET A 100 4.63 -2.43 -5.14
C MET A 100 4.41 -3.06 -6.51
N SER A 101 4.84 -4.32 -6.65
CA SER A 101 4.52 -5.11 -7.85
C SER A 101 3.03 -5.46 -7.89
N VAL A 102 2.50 -5.82 -9.06
CA VAL A 102 1.08 -6.22 -9.21
C VAL A 102 0.66 -7.42 -8.35
N PHE A 103 1.61 -8.16 -7.80
CA PHE A 103 1.35 -9.30 -6.91
C PHE A 103 1.29 -8.91 -5.43
N ASN A 104 1.71 -7.70 -5.07
CA ASN A 104 1.64 -7.19 -3.70
C ASN A 104 0.20 -6.80 -3.32
N VAL A 105 -0.05 -6.63 -2.04
CA VAL A 105 -1.29 -6.00 -1.54
C VAL A 105 -1.22 -4.50 -1.83
N HIS A 106 -2.27 -3.94 -2.44
CA HIS A 106 -2.26 -2.55 -2.89
C HIS A 106 -3.07 -1.59 -2.00
N VAL A 107 -3.63 -2.06 -0.89
CA VAL A 107 -4.17 -1.18 0.15
C VAL A 107 -3.04 -0.64 1.02
N GLN A 108 -3.10 0.65 1.35
CA GLN A 108 -2.15 1.29 2.24
C GLN A 108 -2.74 1.42 3.64
N ARG A 109 -1.86 1.51 4.64
CA ARG A 109 -2.21 1.54 6.05
C ARG A 109 -1.48 2.65 6.79
N ALA A 110 -2.10 3.14 7.87
CA ALA A 110 -1.51 4.17 8.72
C ALA A 110 -0.21 3.68 9.36
N PRO A 111 0.89 4.44 9.25
CA PRO A 111 2.18 4.03 9.78
C PRO A 111 2.30 4.22 11.30
N VAL A 112 1.48 5.09 11.89
CA VAL A 112 1.51 5.44 13.32
C VAL A 112 0.10 5.67 13.86
N ASP A 113 -0.06 5.59 15.17
CA ASP A 113 -1.23 6.10 15.88
C ASP A 113 -1.18 7.62 15.90
N GLY A 114 -2.28 8.29 15.52
CA GLY A 114 -2.27 9.73 15.56
C GLY A 114 -3.39 10.41 14.80
N LYS A 115 -3.09 11.59 14.28
CA LYS A 115 -4.03 12.44 13.56
C LYS A 115 -3.57 12.68 12.13
N VAL A 116 -4.50 12.62 11.20
CA VAL A 116 -4.28 12.99 9.79
C VAL A 116 -4.17 14.52 9.71
N GLY A 117 -3.05 15.00 9.15
CA GLY A 117 -2.84 16.41 8.83
C GLY A 117 -3.42 16.77 7.46
N GLU A 118 -2.74 17.64 6.73
CA GLU A 118 -3.12 18.02 5.38
C GLU A 118 -2.91 16.88 4.39
N ILE A 119 -3.68 16.93 3.30
CA ILE A 119 -3.59 15.98 2.19
C ILE A 119 -3.36 16.77 0.91
N PHE A 120 -2.28 16.45 0.20
CA PHE A 120 -1.87 17.15 -1.01
C PHE A 120 -1.91 16.21 -2.21
N TYR A 121 -2.86 16.44 -3.11
CA TYR A 121 -2.96 15.70 -4.36
C TYR A 121 -2.29 16.48 -5.49
N HIS A 122 -1.43 15.81 -6.25
CA HIS A 122 -0.74 16.35 -7.41
C HIS A 122 -1.07 15.52 -8.64
N LYS A 123 -1.64 16.16 -9.65
CA LYS A 123 -1.75 15.56 -10.99
C LYS A 123 -0.37 15.38 -11.59
N GLY A 124 -0.17 14.30 -12.35
CA GLY A 124 1.12 14.01 -12.94
C GLY A 124 1.03 13.01 -14.08
N GLN A 125 2.19 12.44 -14.41
CA GLN A 125 2.35 11.41 -15.43
C GLN A 125 2.11 10.01 -14.86
N PHE A 126 2.31 8.98 -15.71
CA PHE A 126 2.19 7.57 -15.35
C PHE A 126 3.42 6.81 -15.87
N LEU A 127 4.59 7.17 -15.38
CA LEU A 127 5.84 6.47 -15.65
C LEU A 127 5.89 5.15 -14.85
N PHE A 128 6.74 4.20 -15.28
CA PHE A 128 6.96 2.98 -14.48
C PHE A 128 7.44 3.33 -13.06
N ALA A 129 6.83 2.71 -12.06
CA ALA A 129 7.00 3.08 -10.66
C ALA A 129 8.39 2.77 -10.07
N ASP A 130 9.19 1.94 -10.75
CA ASP A 130 10.58 1.63 -10.41
C ASP A 130 11.59 2.67 -10.91
N LYS A 131 11.17 3.59 -11.80
CA LYS A 131 12.02 4.64 -12.31
C LYS A 131 12.17 5.80 -11.32
N PRO A 132 13.37 6.39 -11.17
CA PRO A 132 13.61 7.52 -10.28
C PRO A 132 12.69 8.72 -10.56
N GLU A 133 12.42 9.00 -11.83
CA GLU A 133 11.61 10.14 -12.28
C GLU A 133 10.13 10.01 -11.86
N ALA A 134 9.64 8.77 -11.67
CA ALA A 134 8.26 8.52 -11.23
C ALA A 134 7.93 9.22 -9.91
N ALA A 135 8.91 9.32 -9.02
CA ALA A 135 8.76 9.95 -7.71
C ALA A 135 8.33 11.42 -7.78
N SER A 136 8.81 12.16 -8.78
CA SER A 136 8.56 13.60 -8.94
C SER A 136 7.52 13.92 -10.02
N GLN A 137 7.38 13.08 -11.04
CA GLN A 137 6.56 13.38 -12.21
C GLN A 137 5.20 12.69 -12.22
N ASN A 138 5.06 11.54 -11.53
CA ASN A 138 3.80 10.81 -11.53
C ASN A 138 2.72 11.49 -10.67
N GLU A 139 1.47 11.15 -11.01
CA GLU A 139 0.32 11.46 -10.16
C GLU A 139 0.56 10.90 -8.77
N ARG A 140 0.39 11.73 -7.74
CA ARG A 140 0.71 11.39 -6.35
C ARG A 140 -0.21 12.08 -5.35
N ASN A 141 -0.32 11.48 -4.17
CA ASN A 141 -1.12 11.97 -3.07
C ASN A 141 -0.35 11.82 -1.76
N LEU A 142 0.07 12.95 -1.17
CA LEU A 142 0.76 13.00 0.11
C LEU A 142 -0.26 13.15 1.23
N MET A 143 -0.22 12.25 2.19
CA MET A 143 -1.01 12.29 3.43
C MET A 143 -0.06 12.50 4.61
N GLN A 144 -0.31 13.53 5.40
CA GLN A 144 0.45 13.81 6.62
C GLN A 144 -0.17 13.05 7.80
N PHE A 145 0.68 12.38 8.58
CA PHE A 145 0.30 11.74 9.84
C PHE A 145 1.19 12.25 10.95
N PHE A 146 0.58 12.75 12.01
CA PHE A 146 1.24 13.25 13.21
C PHE A 146 0.96 12.31 14.36
N HIS A 147 2.01 11.94 15.10
CA HIS A 147 1.89 11.01 16.21
C HIS A 147 1.04 11.59 17.34
N LYS A 148 0.24 10.73 17.99
CA LYS A 148 -0.72 11.13 19.03
C LYS A 148 -0.07 11.84 20.23
N ALA A 149 1.08 11.35 20.68
CA ALA A 149 1.75 11.84 21.87
C ALA A 149 2.66 13.07 21.61
N ASP A 150 3.17 13.23 20.39
CA ASP A 150 4.10 14.30 20.03
C ASP A 150 3.91 14.69 18.56
N PRO A 151 3.37 15.88 18.28
CA PRO A 151 3.19 16.39 16.91
C PRO A 151 4.49 16.58 16.12
N ASN A 152 5.66 16.66 16.77
CA ASN A 152 6.95 16.70 16.07
C ASN A 152 7.35 15.32 15.52
N ARG A 153 6.75 14.25 16.02
CA ARG A 153 6.86 12.91 15.48
C ARG A 153 5.86 12.75 14.33
N PHE A 154 6.34 12.72 13.11
CA PHE A 154 5.50 12.56 11.93
C PHE A 154 5.95 11.36 11.08
N ALA A 155 5.01 10.76 10.38
CA ALA A 155 5.25 9.73 9.38
C ALA A 155 4.31 9.99 8.19
N HIS A 156 4.76 10.79 7.21
CA HIS A 156 3.96 11.15 6.06
C HIS A 156 4.03 10.04 5.01
N VAL A 157 2.91 9.76 4.36
CA VAL A 157 2.79 8.71 3.36
C VAL A 157 2.39 9.32 2.03
N GLU A 158 3.20 9.11 1.01
CA GLU A 158 2.89 9.54 -0.35
C GLU A 158 2.59 8.33 -1.23
N GLN A 159 1.38 8.29 -1.76
CA GLN A 159 0.94 7.35 -2.78
C GLN A 159 1.39 7.87 -4.15
N ILE A 160 2.09 7.06 -4.93
CA ILE A 160 2.62 7.43 -6.25
C ILE A 160 2.16 6.39 -7.27
N THR A 161 1.51 6.82 -8.34
CA THR A 161 1.05 5.94 -9.42
C THR A 161 2.23 5.34 -10.19
N GLY A 162 1.97 4.24 -10.89
CA GLY A 162 2.87 3.67 -11.88
C GLY A 162 2.25 3.69 -13.28
N ALA A 163 2.91 3.08 -14.26
CA ALA A 163 2.51 3.12 -15.67
C ALA A 163 1.11 2.54 -15.96
N VAL A 164 0.68 1.55 -15.19
CA VAL A 164 -0.65 0.93 -15.33
C VAL A 164 -1.65 1.52 -14.33
N ALA A 165 -1.15 2.07 -13.23
CA ALA A 165 -1.96 2.71 -12.20
C ALA A 165 -2.57 4.02 -12.74
N ARG A 166 -3.90 4.11 -12.72
CA ARG A 166 -4.61 5.31 -13.18
C ARG A 166 -5.52 5.92 -12.13
N ARG A 167 -5.41 5.46 -10.88
CA ARG A 167 -6.23 6.02 -9.81
C ARG A 167 -5.64 5.75 -8.42
N ILE A 168 -5.56 6.82 -7.66
CA ILE A 168 -5.31 6.83 -6.22
C ILE A 168 -6.65 6.98 -5.51
N GLU A 169 -6.88 6.15 -4.51
CA GLU A 169 -8.00 6.29 -3.57
C GLU A 169 -7.43 6.69 -2.21
N CYS A 170 -7.89 7.81 -1.69
CA CYS A 170 -7.60 8.28 -0.34
C CYS A 170 -8.88 8.12 0.50
N TRP A 171 -8.80 7.41 1.62
CA TRP A 171 -9.97 7.09 2.45
C TRP A 171 -9.98 7.84 3.78
N VAL A 172 -8.96 8.65 4.03
CA VAL A 172 -8.84 9.48 5.24
C VAL A 172 -9.09 10.95 4.91
N LYS A 173 -9.36 11.74 5.94
CA LYS A 173 -9.62 13.18 5.84
C LYS A 173 -8.76 13.96 6.83
N PRO A 174 -8.38 15.21 6.52
CA PRO A 174 -7.70 16.09 7.47
C PRO A 174 -8.46 16.17 8.80
N GLY A 175 -7.72 16.11 9.90
CA GLY A 175 -8.25 16.14 11.26
C GLY A 175 -8.75 14.81 11.80
N GLN A 176 -8.83 13.74 10.99
CA GLN A 176 -9.28 12.42 11.43
C GLN A 176 -8.26 11.77 12.37
N GLU A 177 -8.74 11.20 13.49
CA GLU A 177 -7.93 10.31 14.32
C GLU A 177 -7.84 8.94 13.65
N ILE A 178 -6.65 8.33 13.70
CA ILE A 178 -6.37 7.06 13.07
C ILE A 178 -5.49 6.18 13.96
N LYS A 179 -5.74 4.89 13.92
CA LYS A 179 -4.88 3.88 14.57
C LYS A 179 -3.90 3.31 13.58
N GLN A 180 -2.70 3.02 14.03
CA GLN A 180 -1.68 2.31 13.28
C GLN A 180 -2.22 1.01 12.68
N GLY A 181 -1.89 0.74 11.42
CA GLY A 181 -2.42 -0.41 10.69
C GLY A 181 -3.81 -0.21 10.07
N ASN A 182 -4.57 0.84 10.40
CA ASN A 182 -5.85 1.13 9.76
C ASN A 182 -5.66 1.48 8.29
N LEU A 183 -6.64 1.12 7.46
CA LEU A 183 -6.63 1.40 6.02
C LEU A 183 -6.71 2.91 5.75
N ILE A 184 -5.83 3.42 4.88
CA ILE A 184 -5.78 4.84 4.51
C ILE A 184 -6.04 5.10 3.03
N GLY A 185 -5.90 4.08 2.18
CA GLY A 185 -6.12 4.24 0.75
C GLY A 185 -5.74 3.03 -0.08
N LEU A 186 -5.80 3.19 -1.39
CA LEU A 186 -5.51 2.18 -2.38
C LEU A 186 -4.91 2.83 -3.64
N ILE A 187 -3.88 2.21 -4.22
CA ILE A 187 -3.39 2.55 -5.57
C ILE A 187 -3.70 1.38 -6.50
N ARG A 188 -4.32 1.65 -7.66
CA ARG A 188 -4.69 0.59 -8.60
C ARG A 188 -3.54 0.29 -9.58
N PHE A 189 -3.09 -0.97 -9.64
CA PHE A 189 -2.16 -1.57 -10.63
C PHE A 189 -0.75 -0.96 -10.72
N GLY A 190 0.16 -1.47 -9.87
CA GLY A 190 1.60 -1.17 -9.90
C GLY A 190 1.92 0.26 -9.48
N SER A 191 2.67 0.42 -8.41
CA SER A 191 2.79 1.71 -7.73
C SER A 191 4.04 1.78 -6.86
N GLN A 192 4.26 2.95 -6.29
CA GLN A 192 5.25 3.20 -5.27
C GLN A 192 4.60 3.91 -4.09
N VAL A 193 5.09 3.64 -2.90
CA VAL A 193 4.75 4.40 -1.69
C VAL A 193 6.03 4.95 -1.10
N ALA A 194 6.05 6.26 -0.78
CA ALA A 194 7.14 6.89 -0.05
C ALA A 194 6.70 7.20 1.38
N VAL A 195 7.58 6.99 2.34
CA VAL A 195 7.38 7.31 3.75
C VAL A 195 8.43 8.33 4.16
N TYR A 196 7.98 9.50 4.60
CA TYR A 196 8.83 10.59 5.06
C TYR A 196 8.85 10.58 6.58
N LEU A 197 10.03 10.49 7.17
CA LEU A 197 10.23 10.43 8.62
C LEU A 197 11.24 11.49 9.07
N PRO A 198 11.11 12.08 10.28
CA PRO A 198 12.06 13.05 10.80
C PRO A 198 13.39 12.35 11.10
N LYS A 199 14.43 12.64 10.30
CA LYS A 199 15.72 11.95 10.28
C LYS A 199 16.39 11.81 11.65
N ASN A 200 16.33 12.88 12.44
CA ASN A 200 17.01 12.93 13.74
C ASN A 200 16.25 12.19 14.85
N SER A 201 14.94 12.00 14.67
CA SER A 201 14.05 11.42 15.67
C SER A 201 13.77 9.93 15.46
N VAL A 202 14.30 9.33 14.37
CA VAL A 202 14.07 7.93 14.05
C VAL A 202 15.35 7.14 13.84
N ARG A 203 15.24 5.83 14.05
CA ARG A 203 16.23 4.82 13.64
C ARG A 203 15.56 3.88 12.65
N VAL A 204 15.92 3.98 11.38
CA VAL A 204 15.44 3.05 10.34
C VAL A 204 16.00 1.65 10.61
N VAL A 205 15.14 0.63 10.54
CA VAL A 205 15.50 -0.78 10.83
C VAL A 205 15.42 -1.69 9.62
N VAL A 206 14.87 -1.21 8.50
CA VAL A 206 14.83 -1.93 7.23
C VAL A 206 16.03 -1.59 6.35
N LYS A 207 16.24 -2.38 5.29
CA LYS A 207 17.34 -2.21 4.32
C LYS A 207 16.78 -2.13 2.91
N GLU A 208 17.52 -1.50 1.99
CA GLU A 208 17.22 -1.53 0.56
C GLU A 208 17.20 -2.99 0.07
N GLY A 209 16.27 -3.33 -0.82
CA GLY A 209 15.99 -4.69 -1.29
C GLY A 209 15.17 -5.56 -0.34
N GLN A 210 14.91 -5.13 0.90
CA GLN A 210 14.10 -5.90 1.86
C GLN A 210 12.63 -5.89 1.44
N LYS A 211 11.98 -7.07 1.52
CA LYS A 211 10.53 -7.19 1.39
C LYS A 211 9.85 -6.75 2.68
N VAL A 212 8.82 -5.92 2.56
CA VAL A 212 8.02 -5.39 3.66
C VAL A 212 6.54 -5.66 3.44
N GLN A 213 5.77 -5.73 4.52
CA GLN A 213 4.33 -5.95 4.51
C GLN A 213 3.62 -4.82 5.25
N GLY A 214 2.62 -4.23 4.58
CA GLY A 214 1.83 -3.14 5.12
C GLY A 214 1.12 -3.51 6.42
N GLY A 215 1.35 -2.72 7.48
CA GLY A 215 0.80 -2.94 8.81
C GLY A 215 1.36 -4.16 9.55
N ASN A 216 2.45 -4.78 9.06
CA ASN A 216 3.11 -5.92 9.70
C ASN A 216 4.60 -5.68 9.96
N THR A 217 5.29 -5.03 9.03
CA THR A 217 6.73 -4.78 9.13
C THR A 217 6.99 -3.45 9.81
N VAL A 218 7.89 -3.42 10.78
CA VAL A 218 8.42 -2.19 11.37
C VAL A 218 9.46 -1.61 10.41
N LEU A 219 9.28 -0.36 9.96
CA LEU A 219 10.23 0.36 9.11
C LEU A 219 11.29 1.10 9.90
N ALA A 220 10.89 1.70 11.00
CA ALA A 220 11.75 2.49 11.87
C ALA A 220 11.23 2.51 13.30
N LEU A 221 12.08 2.93 14.22
CA LEU A 221 11.75 3.15 15.62
C LEU A 221 11.98 4.63 15.98
N TRP A 222 11.08 5.20 16.78
CA TRP A 222 11.32 6.48 17.44
C TRP A 222 12.50 6.35 18.39
N LYS A 223 13.31 7.43 18.47
CA LYS A 223 14.41 7.54 19.44
C LYS A 223 13.91 8.09 20.75
#